data_0c307edbb962f1f5b2707b67a1b6ac41
#
_entry.id   0c307edbb962f1f5b2707b67a1b6ac41
#
_cell.length_a   1.000
_cell.length_b   1.000
_cell.length_c   1.000
_cell.angle_alpha   90.00
_cell.angle_beta   90.00
_cell.angle_gamma   90.00
#
_symmetry.space_group_name_H-M   'P 1'
#
loop_
_entity.id
_entity.type
_entity.pdbx_description
1 polymer ?
#
loop_
_entity_poly.entity_id
_entity_poly.type
_entity_poly.pdbx_seq_one_letter_code
_entity_poly.pdbx_strand_id
1 'polypeptide(L)'
;MADYVEMWKNIGMDVDMHDTLCQVLPTAVGDVFLSQENRPKAMDFWDLVISEVHGIRPAELIEEQKKGRKVFGTFCVYVPDEVVIAANGIVTGLCSGSQFWVPAGEAVLPKSTCPLVKASVGARLSRTCPFFRIADMYVGETTCDGKKKAYEILGEDVPMYVMDVPQMKRAEDIARWKDEIAAFAKKVEEVTGNRITVEKLKEAIHLINEKRKAIQRVYDCRKSECLPISGRDVLLMIQIAFFDDPARCTQMCNRLADELEERIRNGVSVVPKGTKRILVTGSPMSIPNWKLHQIIETSGAAVVCEEMCTGTRYFENLVDEGGKTLEEQFMALSERYMKTNCACFTPNKGRIDDLLRMVKEYKVDGVIDTSLKFCCLYDTEKYVVSRALKEAGVPVLSLETDYADTDAEQLRTRIGAFVEMLHA
;
A
#
# COMPACT_ATOMS: atom_id res chain seq x y z
N MET A 1 -20.86 8.72 -15.08
CA MET A 1 -20.16 7.43 -15.00
C MET A 1 -20.30 6.73 -16.33
N ALA A 2 -19.19 6.24 -16.89
CA ALA A 2 -19.27 5.36 -18.06
C ALA A 2 -19.97 4.04 -17.67
N ASP A 3 -20.66 3.42 -18.63
CA ASP A 3 -21.31 2.14 -18.38
C ASP A 3 -20.27 1.00 -18.53
N TYR A 4 -19.82 0.44 -17.42
CA TYR A 4 -18.87 -0.68 -17.37
C TYR A 4 -19.54 -2.04 -17.16
N VAL A 5 -20.84 -2.12 -17.11
CA VAL A 5 -21.59 -3.36 -16.79
C VAL A 5 -21.26 -4.48 -17.77
N GLU A 6 -21.22 -4.19 -19.08
CA GLU A 6 -20.85 -5.19 -20.08
C GLU A 6 -19.39 -5.67 -19.91
N MET A 7 -18.47 -4.76 -19.63
CA MET A 7 -17.07 -5.09 -19.33
C MET A 7 -16.97 -6.04 -18.15
N TRP A 8 -17.66 -5.73 -17.04
CA TRP A 8 -17.64 -6.58 -15.83
C TRP A 8 -18.23 -7.97 -16.09
N LYS A 9 -19.34 -8.07 -16.84
CA LYS A 9 -19.91 -9.35 -17.26
C LYS A 9 -18.94 -10.18 -18.10
N ASN A 10 -18.24 -9.54 -19.04
CA ASN A 10 -17.29 -10.20 -19.94
C ASN A 10 -16.08 -10.79 -19.22
N ILE A 11 -15.63 -10.20 -18.11
CA ILE A 11 -14.56 -10.75 -17.25
C ILE A 11 -15.12 -11.68 -16.18
N GLY A 12 -16.42 -12.01 -16.18
CA GLY A 12 -17.05 -12.97 -15.29
C GLY A 12 -17.25 -12.49 -13.86
N MET A 13 -17.48 -11.17 -13.67
CA MET A 13 -17.86 -10.64 -12.35
C MET A 13 -19.30 -10.98 -12.00
N ASP A 14 -19.56 -11.06 -10.70
CA ASP A 14 -20.90 -11.03 -10.14
C ASP A 14 -21.35 -9.57 -10.04
N VAL A 15 -22.07 -9.12 -11.06
CA VAL A 15 -22.43 -7.70 -11.20
C VAL A 15 -23.46 -7.28 -10.15
N ASP A 16 -24.42 -8.14 -9.82
CA ASP A 16 -25.48 -7.82 -8.84
C ASP A 16 -24.87 -7.59 -7.44
N MET A 17 -23.94 -8.47 -7.03
CA MET A 17 -23.20 -8.29 -5.79
C MET A 17 -22.24 -7.09 -5.86
N HIS A 18 -21.60 -6.85 -7.00
CA HIS A 18 -20.72 -5.70 -7.23
C HIS A 18 -21.46 -4.36 -7.13
N ASP A 19 -22.68 -4.27 -7.63
CA ASP A 19 -23.50 -3.06 -7.52
C ASP A 19 -23.74 -2.67 -6.07
N THR A 20 -23.91 -3.64 -5.17
CA THR A 20 -24.01 -3.38 -3.73
C THR A 20 -22.76 -2.68 -3.16
N LEU A 21 -21.57 -3.09 -3.61
CA LEU A 21 -20.32 -2.43 -3.24
C LEU A 21 -20.23 -1.02 -3.82
N CYS A 22 -20.64 -0.84 -5.08
CA CYS A 22 -20.60 0.45 -5.76
C CYS A 22 -21.56 1.49 -5.16
N GLN A 23 -22.68 1.07 -4.55
CA GLN A 23 -23.65 1.98 -3.93
C GLN A 23 -23.09 2.69 -2.69
N VAL A 24 -22.18 2.07 -1.93
CA VAL A 24 -21.62 2.67 -0.71
C VAL A 24 -20.37 3.52 -0.96
N LEU A 25 -19.68 3.29 -2.07
CA LEU A 25 -18.42 3.97 -2.37
C LEU A 25 -18.56 5.51 -2.49
N PRO A 26 -19.54 6.09 -3.20
CA PRO A 26 -19.69 7.55 -3.31
C PRO A 26 -19.88 8.23 -1.96
N THR A 27 -20.67 7.63 -1.07
CA THR A 27 -20.88 8.16 0.28
C THR A 27 -19.57 8.13 1.08
N ALA A 28 -18.86 7.00 1.06
CA ALA A 28 -17.57 6.89 1.76
C ALA A 28 -16.52 7.87 1.21
N VAL A 29 -16.43 8.05 -0.10
CA VAL A 29 -15.53 9.04 -0.72
C VAL A 29 -15.94 10.46 -0.35
N GLY A 30 -17.24 10.76 -0.36
CA GLY A 30 -17.80 12.05 0.08
C GLY A 30 -17.40 12.38 1.52
N ASP A 31 -17.66 11.46 2.43
CA ASP A 31 -17.45 11.64 3.87
C ASP A 31 -15.96 11.69 4.26
N VAL A 32 -15.12 10.91 3.62
CA VAL A 32 -13.69 10.82 3.97
C VAL A 32 -12.86 11.90 3.28
N PHE A 33 -13.08 12.16 2.01
CA PHE A 33 -12.21 13.01 1.21
C PHE A 33 -12.85 14.34 0.82
N LEU A 34 -14.05 14.33 0.22
CA LEU A 34 -14.65 15.55 -0.35
C LEU A 34 -15.22 16.49 0.71
N SER A 35 -15.45 16.01 1.94
CA SER A 35 -15.86 16.82 3.09
C SER A 35 -14.73 17.70 3.65
N GLN A 36 -13.48 17.47 3.23
CA GLN A 36 -12.33 18.23 3.73
C GLN A 36 -12.29 19.64 3.14
N GLU A 37 -11.95 20.61 3.98
CA GLU A 37 -11.73 21.98 3.54
C GLU A 37 -10.31 22.20 3.04
N ASN A 38 -10.14 23.17 2.13
CA ASN A 38 -8.84 23.63 1.65
C ASN A 38 -7.92 22.53 1.09
N ARG A 39 -8.50 21.52 0.44
CA ARG A 39 -7.73 20.44 -0.23
C ARG A 39 -6.91 20.99 -1.41
N PRO A 40 -5.74 20.38 -1.72
CA PRO A 40 -5.01 20.67 -2.95
C PRO A 40 -5.88 20.39 -4.20
N LYS A 41 -5.83 21.28 -5.19
CA LYS A 41 -6.58 21.10 -6.45
C LYS A 41 -6.09 19.92 -7.25
N ALA A 42 -4.80 19.59 -7.15
CA ALA A 42 -4.21 18.44 -7.83
C ALA A 42 -4.70 17.09 -7.30
N MET A 43 -5.53 17.06 -6.25
CA MET A 43 -6.24 15.86 -5.81
C MET A 43 -7.37 15.44 -6.79
N ASP A 44 -7.74 16.27 -7.76
CA ASP A 44 -8.78 15.99 -8.77
C ASP A 44 -8.58 14.66 -9.51
N PHE A 45 -7.34 14.32 -9.86
CA PHE A 45 -6.98 13.06 -10.49
C PHE A 45 -7.26 11.86 -9.56
N TRP A 46 -6.85 11.97 -8.30
CA TRP A 46 -7.01 10.90 -7.31
C TRP A 46 -8.48 10.66 -6.96
N ASP A 47 -9.25 11.75 -6.90
CA ASP A 47 -10.70 11.72 -6.70
C ASP A 47 -11.42 11.05 -7.87
N LEU A 48 -10.99 11.33 -9.10
CA LEU A 48 -11.51 10.66 -10.30
C LEU A 48 -11.21 9.16 -10.26
N VAL A 49 -9.96 8.79 -9.97
CA VAL A 49 -9.54 7.38 -9.97
C VAL A 49 -10.28 6.58 -8.90
N ILE A 50 -10.48 7.13 -7.69
CA ILE A 50 -11.23 6.41 -6.65
C ILE A 50 -12.71 6.31 -6.97
N SER A 51 -13.30 7.33 -7.56
CA SER A 51 -14.71 7.32 -7.98
C SER A 51 -15.00 6.30 -9.09
N GLU A 52 -14.01 5.97 -9.91
CA GLU A 52 -14.07 5.03 -11.03
C GLU A 52 -13.10 3.84 -10.82
N VAL A 53 -12.83 3.47 -9.57
CA VAL A 53 -11.79 2.49 -9.22
C VAL A 53 -11.96 1.14 -9.91
N HIS A 54 -13.18 0.69 -10.14
CA HIS A 54 -13.50 -0.56 -10.85
C HIS A 54 -13.84 -0.35 -12.34
N GLY A 55 -13.67 0.87 -12.86
CA GLY A 55 -13.97 1.25 -14.25
C GLY A 55 -12.72 1.55 -15.06
N ILE A 56 -12.13 2.73 -14.90
CA ILE A 56 -11.07 3.27 -15.78
C ILE A 56 -9.88 2.32 -15.88
N ARG A 57 -9.24 2.02 -14.76
CA ARG A 57 -8.02 1.19 -14.77
C ARG A 57 -8.28 -0.25 -15.22
N PRO A 58 -9.32 -0.96 -14.78
CA PRO A 58 -9.70 -2.25 -15.33
C PRO A 58 -9.89 -2.24 -16.85
N ALA A 59 -10.56 -1.23 -17.41
CA ALA A 59 -10.73 -1.09 -18.87
C ALA A 59 -9.39 -0.96 -19.59
N GLU A 60 -8.47 -0.13 -19.07
CA GLU A 60 -7.11 -0.01 -19.62
C GLU A 60 -6.36 -1.35 -19.60
N LEU A 61 -6.43 -2.09 -18.49
CA LEU A 61 -5.77 -3.39 -18.35
C LEU A 61 -6.28 -4.40 -19.38
N ILE A 62 -7.59 -4.45 -19.60
CA ILE A 62 -8.21 -5.32 -20.61
C ILE A 62 -7.74 -4.93 -22.03
N GLU A 63 -7.67 -3.64 -22.34
CA GLU A 63 -7.14 -3.19 -23.65
C GLU A 63 -5.66 -3.56 -23.84
N GLU A 64 -4.85 -3.47 -22.79
CA GLU A 64 -3.46 -3.90 -22.84
C GLU A 64 -3.32 -5.44 -23.00
N GLN A 65 -4.22 -6.22 -22.40
CA GLN A 65 -4.26 -7.68 -22.62
C GLN A 65 -4.62 -8.02 -24.07
N LYS A 66 -5.53 -7.28 -24.72
CA LYS A 66 -5.83 -7.45 -26.16
C LYS A 66 -4.61 -7.21 -27.05
N LYS A 67 -3.66 -6.38 -26.60
CA LYS A 67 -2.37 -6.15 -27.26
C LYS A 67 -1.31 -7.23 -26.92
N GLY A 68 -1.68 -8.26 -26.15
CA GLY A 68 -0.82 -9.38 -25.79
C GLY A 68 0.01 -9.18 -24.51
N ARG A 69 -0.19 -8.06 -23.78
CA ARG A 69 0.47 -7.86 -22.47
C ARG A 69 -0.18 -8.73 -21.39
N LYS A 70 0.62 -9.11 -20.39
CA LYS A 70 0.16 -9.92 -19.25
C LYS A 70 0.04 -9.08 -17.99
N VAL A 71 -1.01 -9.31 -17.20
CA VAL A 71 -1.28 -8.62 -15.95
C VAL A 71 -0.92 -9.52 -14.77
N PHE A 72 -0.05 -9.04 -13.89
CA PHE A 72 0.39 -9.70 -12.67
C PHE A 72 -0.25 -9.01 -11.47
N GLY A 73 -1.05 -9.76 -10.73
CA GLY A 73 -1.67 -9.29 -9.49
C GLY A 73 -0.77 -9.58 -8.29
N THR A 74 -0.38 -8.55 -7.53
CA THR A 74 0.59 -8.67 -6.43
C THR A 74 -0.02 -8.37 -5.07
N PHE A 75 0.46 -9.05 -4.02
CA PHE A 75 -0.08 -8.90 -2.65
C PHE A 75 0.83 -8.14 -1.70
N CYS A 76 2.03 -7.76 -2.10
CA CYS A 76 2.97 -7.10 -1.20
C CYS A 76 4.03 -6.27 -1.94
N VAL A 77 4.62 -5.35 -1.19
CA VAL A 77 5.73 -4.49 -1.64
C VAL A 77 7.05 -5.23 -1.89
N TYR A 78 7.15 -6.52 -1.59
CA TYR A 78 8.35 -7.33 -1.86
C TYR A 78 8.42 -7.86 -3.30
N VAL A 79 7.30 -7.92 -4.01
CA VAL A 79 7.31 -8.33 -5.42
C VAL A 79 7.95 -7.21 -6.25
N PRO A 80 9.04 -7.47 -6.99
CA PRO A 80 9.73 -6.44 -7.76
C PRO A 80 8.97 -6.11 -9.05
N ASP A 81 8.26 -4.98 -9.05
CA ASP A 81 7.53 -4.45 -10.22
C ASP A 81 8.44 -4.34 -11.44
N GLU A 82 9.71 -3.98 -11.22
CA GLU A 82 10.73 -3.79 -12.23
C GLU A 82 10.92 -5.03 -13.11
N VAL A 83 10.87 -6.22 -12.50
CA VAL A 83 11.05 -7.50 -13.22
C VAL A 83 9.88 -7.74 -14.18
N VAL A 84 8.66 -7.49 -13.72
CA VAL A 84 7.44 -7.67 -14.55
C VAL A 84 7.43 -6.68 -15.71
N ILE A 85 7.76 -5.41 -15.44
CA ILE A 85 7.79 -4.33 -16.43
C ILE A 85 8.88 -4.59 -17.48
N ALA A 86 10.06 -5.07 -17.08
CA ALA A 86 11.16 -5.40 -17.99
C ALA A 86 10.78 -6.46 -19.04
N ALA A 87 9.82 -7.33 -18.73
CA ALA A 87 9.25 -8.30 -19.66
C ALA A 87 7.95 -7.79 -20.34
N ASN A 88 7.70 -6.48 -20.37
CA ASN A 88 6.49 -5.87 -20.92
C ASN A 88 5.19 -6.34 -20.23
N GLY A 89 5.26 -6.82 -18.99
CA GLY A 89 4.10 -7.11 -18.15
C GLY A 89 3.53 -5.85 -17.49
N ILE A 90 2.42 -6.00 -16.80
CA ILE A 90 1.76 -4.95 -16.02
C ILE A 90 1.55 -5.47 -14.60
N VAL A 91 1.83 -4.64 -13.62
CA VAL A 91 1.60 -4.96 -12.19
C VAL A 91 0.35 -4.25 -11.69
N THR A 92 -0.45 -4.95 -10.87
CA THR A 92 -1.57 -4.38 -10.15
C THR A 92 -1.66 -4.96 -8.74
N GLY A 93 -1.90 -4.11 -7.73
CA GLY A 93 -2.08 -4.56 -6.35
C GLY A 93 -3.42 -5.24 -6.13
N LEU A 94 -3.43 -6.35 -5.37
CA LEU A 94 -4.62 -7.16 -5.08
C LEU A 94 -5.06 -7.14 -3.62
N CYS A 95 -4.36 -6.46 -2.72
CA CYS A 95 -4.76 -6.37 -1.31
C CYS A 95 -6.08 -5.62 -1.15
N SER A 96 -7.05 -6.23 -0.47
CA SER A 96 -8.39 -5.68 -0.24
C SER A 96 -8.59 -5.31 1.22
N GLY A 97 -9.12 -4.11 1.47
CA GLY A 97 -9.30 -3.53 2.81
C GLY A 97 -10.77 -3.29 3.21
N SER A 98 -11.73 -4.05 2.66
CA SER A 98 -13.15 -3.86 2.92
C SER A 98 -13.77 -4.99 3.72
N GLN A 99 -14.63 -4.62 4.68
CA GLN A 99 -15.50 -5.56 5.40
C GLN A 99 -16.44 -6.30 4.46
N PHE A 100 -16.79 -5.72 3.32
CA PHE A 100 -17.67 -6.33 2.32
C PHE A 100 -17.21 -7.74 1.90
N TRP A 101 -15.91 -7.96 1.77
CA TRP A 101 -15.34 -9.23 1.33
C TRP A 101 -15.04 -10.22 2.45
N VAL A 102 -15.01 -9.77 3.71
CA VAL A 102 -14.65 -10.64 4.85
C VAL A 102 -15.55 -11.87 4.99
N PRO A 103 -16.90 -11.77 4.87
CA PRO A 103 -17.77 -12.94 4.99
C PRO A 103 -17.51 -14.03 3.93
N ALA A 104 -17.23 -13.64 2.68
CA ALA A 104 -16.89 -14.59 1.63
C ALA A 104 -15.55 -15.30 1.90
N GLY A 105 -14.57 -14.58 2.47
CA GLY A 105 -13.31 -15.19 2.93
C GLY A 105 -13.50 -16.14 4.12
N GLU A 106 -14.40 -15.82 5.04
CA GLU A 106 -14.72 -16.68 6.20
C GLU A 106 -15.46 -17.98 5.83
N ALA A 107 -15.99 -18.08 4.62
CA ALA A 107 -16.55 -19.33 4.12
C ALA A 107 -15.49 -20.44 3.97
N VAL A 108 -14.22 -20.08 3.77
CA VAL A 108 -13.11 -21.02 3.54
C VAL A 108 -11.94 -20.84 4.53
N LEU A 109 -11.89 -19.73 5.25
CA LEU A 109 -10.83 -19.42 6.21
C LEU A 109 -11.37 -19.36 7.64
N PRO A 110 -10.58 -19.72 8.66
CA PRO A 110 -10.96 -19.54 10.07
C PRO A 110 -11.28 -18.08 10.38
N LYS A 111 -12.25 -17.84 11.27
CA LYS A 111 -12.60 -16.49 11.76
C LYS A 111 -11.42 -15.75 12.38
N SER A 112 -10.48 -16.49 12.98
CA SER A 112 -9.23 -15.98 13.57
C SER A 112 -8.14 -15.66 12.54
N THR A 113 -8.46 -15.68 11.24
CA THR A 113 -7.55 -15.20 10.20
C THR A 113 -7.61 -13.67 10.11
N CYS A 114 -6.45 -13.04 9.85
CA CYS A 114 -6.33 -11.59 9.65
C CYS A 114 -7.36 -11.06 8.61
N PRO A 115 -8.06 -9.95 8.88
CA PRO A 115 -9.04 -9.37 7.97
C PRO A 115 -8.51 -9.08 6.56
N LEU A 116 -7.25 -8.67 6.42
CA LEU A 116 -6.62 -8.45 5.11
C LEU A 116 -6.59 -9.73 4.27
N VAL A 117 -6.24 -10.85 4.89
CA VAL A 117 -6.18 -12.15 4.21
C VAL A 117 -7.60 -12.60 3.85
N LYS A 118 -8.55 -12.49 4.80
CA LYS A 118 -9.96 -12.85 4.56
C LYS A 118 -10.58 -12.01 3.44
N ALA A 119 -10.37 -10.68 3.47
CA ALA A 119 -10.92 -9.78 2.46
C ALA A 119 -10.31 -10.04 1.06
N SER A 120 -9.01 -10.32 0.98
CA SER A 120 -8.36 -10.63 -0.31
C SER A 120 -8.88 -11.95 -0.90
N VAL A 121 -9.01 -13.00 -0.09
CA VAL A 121 -9.63 -14.28 -0.52
C VAL A 121 -11.10 -14.07 -0.88
N GLY A 122 -11.83 -13.32 -0.07
CA GLY A 122 -13.23 -13.02 -0.30
C GLY A 122 -13.48 -12.22 -1.58
N ALA A 123 -12.64 -11.25 -1.89
CA ALA A 123 -12.73 -10.46 -3.13
C ALA A 123 -12.59 -11.34 -4.39
N ARG A 124 -11.70 -12.34 -4.35
CA ARG A 124 -11.56 -13.32 -5.42
C ARG A 124 -12.77 -14.26 -5.48
N LEU A 125 -13.20 -14.85 -4.35
CA LEU A 125 -14.28 -15.83 -4.30
C LEU A 125 -15.66 -15.24 -4.67
N SER A 126 -15.95 -14.02 -4.23
CA SER A 126 -17.18 -13.31 -4.58
C SER A 126 -17.23 -12.82 -6.02
N ARG A 127 -16.11 -12.83 -6.75
CA ARG A 127 -16.00 -12.33 -8.12
C ARG A 127 -16.46 -10.87 -8.28
N THR A 128 -16.24 -10.03 -7.28
CA THR A 128 -16.68 -8.63 -7.27
C THR A 128 -15.56 -7.61 -7.43
N CYS A 129 -14.30 -8.06 -7.50
CA CYS A 129 -13.15 -7.21 -7.75
C CYS A 129 -12.60 -7.46 -9.16
N PRO A 130 -12.62 -6.47 -10.08
CA PRO A 130 -12.16 -6.64 -11.45
C PRO A 130 -10.66 -6.95 -11.54
N PHE A 131 -9.83 -6.42 -10.64
CA PHE A 131 -8.39 -6.66 -10.64
C PHE A 131 -8.05 -8.15 -10.45
N PHE A 132 -8.78 -8.85 -9.56
CA PHE A 132 -8.64 -10.31 -9.41
C PHE A 132 -9.10 -11.07 -10.66
N ARG A 133 -10.09 -10.54 -11.39
CA ARG A 133 -10.64 -11.20 -12.59
C ARG A 133 -9.75 -11.02 -13.83
N ILE A 134 -9.02 -9.91 -13.90
CA ILE A 134 -8.17 -9.53 -15.04
C ILE A 134 -6.78 -10.15 -14.95
N ALA A 135 -6.24 -10.37 -13.75
CA ALA A 135 -4.87 -10.85 -13.58
C ALA A 135 -4.65 -12.23 -14.24
N ASP A 136 -3.62 -12.33 -15.07
CA ASP A 136 -3.18 -13.58 -15.73
C ASP A 136 -2.41 -14.49 -14.76
N MET A 137 -1.76 -13.90 -13.74
CA MET A 137 -1.02 -14.59 -12.69
C MET A 137 -1.09 -13.80 -11.39
N TYR A 138 -1.19 -14.50 -10.27
CA TYR A 138 -1.00 -13.90 -8.95
C TYR A 138 0.43 -14.12 -8.47
N VAL A 139 0.97 -13.13 -7.78
CA VAL A 139 2.29 -13.19 -7.16
C VAL A 139 2.17 -12.81 -5.69
N GLY A 140 2.57 -13.71 -4.82
CA GLY A 140 2.59 -13.51 -3.38
C GLY A 140 3.96 -13.78 -2.79
N GLU A 141 4.09 -13.57 -1.50
CA GLU A 141 5.35 -13.71 -0.77
C GLU A 141 5.12 -14.31 0.63
N THR A 142 6.16 -14.96 1.17
CA THR A 142 6.08 -15.71 2.42
C THR A 142 6.23 -14.85 3.67
N THR A 143 5.58 -13.66 3.72
CA THR A 143 5.71 -12.73 4.85
C THR A 143 4.92 -13.13 6.10
N CYS A 144 3.88 -13.97 5.98
CA CYS A 144 3.22 -14.57 7.15
C CYS A 144 2.53 -15.89 6.81
N ASP A 145 2.28 -16.73 7.83
CA ASP A 145 1.71 -18.07 7.64
C ASP A 145 0.28 -18.04 7.08
N GLY A 146 -0.52 -17.06 7.53
CA GLY A 146 -1.89 -16.91 7.01
C GLY A 146 -1.92 -16.63 5.52
N LYS A 147 -1.07 -15.74 5.02
CA LYS A 147 -0.94 -15.45 3.59
C LYS A 147 -0.45 -16.67 2.81
N LYS A 148 0.63 -17.32 3.25
CA LYS A 148 1.18 -18.51 2.57
C LYS A 148 0.10 -19.57 2.33
N LYS A 149 -0.72 -19.85 3.33
CA LYS A 149 -1.78 -20.86 3.21
C LYS A 149 -2.96 -20.36 2.36
N ALA A 150 -3.30 -19.07 2.43
CA ALA A 150 -4.34 -18.49 1.60
C ALA A 150 -3.98 -18.50 0.09
N TYR A 151 -2.68 -18.49 -0.25
CA TYR A 151 -2.23 -18.58 -1.65
C TYR A 151 -2.57 -19.91 -2.31
N GLU A 152 -2.67 -21.00 -1.56
CA GLU A 152 -3.15 -22.30 -2.08
C GLU A 152 -4.61 -22.19 -2.57
N ILE A 153 -5.46 -21.44 -1.81
CA ILE A 153 -6.85 -21.19 -2.19
C ILE A 153 -6.94 -20.22 -3.38
N LEU A 154 -6.14 -19.16 -3.36
CA LEU A 154 -6.12 -18.17 -4.44
C LEU A 154 -5.62 -18.76 -5.76
N GLY A 155 -4.71 -19.74 -5.69
CA GLY A 155 -4.10 -20.41 -6.84
C GLY A 155 -4.95 -21.49 -7.50
N GLU A 156 -6.16 -21.80 -7.02
CA GLU A 156 -7.00 -22.86 -7.58
C GLU A 156 -7.44 -22.60 -9.04
N ASP A 157 -7.74 -21.32 -9.40
CA ASP A 157 -8.25 -20.99 -10.73
C ASP A 157 -7.28 -20.11 -11.55
N VAL A 158 -6.36 -19.41 -10.89
CA VAL A 158 -5.38 -18.51 -11.54
C VAL A 158 -3.98 -18.94 -11.12
N PRO A 159 -3.01 -19.05 -12.06
CA PRO A 159 -1.65 -19.40 -11.69
C PRO A 159 -1.11 -18.52 -10.59
N MET A 160 -0.54 -19.13 -9.54
CA MET A 160 0.05 -18.45 -8.38
C MET A 160 1.54 -18.71 -8.31
N TYR A 161 2.34 -17.65 -8.21
CA TYR A 161 3.77 -17.73 -7.90
C TYR A 161 4.02 -17.19 -6.50
N VAL A 162 4.71 -17.95 -5.66
CA VAL A 162 5.00 -17.56 -4.27
C VAL A 162 6.49 -17.36 -4.12
N MET A 163 6.92 -16.14 -3.83
CA MET A 163 8.30 -15.78 -3.57
C MET A 163 8.65 -16.04 -2.10
N ASP A 164 9.77 -16.74 -1.87
CA ASP A 164 10.21 -17.10 -0.52
C ASP A 164 11.09 -16.00 0.10
N VAL A 165 10.47 -15.09 0.87
CA VAL A 165 11.16 -13.99 1.54
C VAL A 165 12.00 -14.54 2.72
N PRO A 166 13.31 -14.27 2.76
CA PRO A 166 14.14 -14.62 3.91
C PRO A 166 13.63 -14.00 5.22
N GLN A 167 13.77 -14.72 6.33
CA GLN A 167 13.31 -14.25 7.65
C GLN A 167 14.35 -13.37 8.37
N MET A 168 15.55 -13.23 7.82
CA MET A 168 16.66 -12.43 8.35
C MET A 168 17.29 -11.58 7.25
N LYS A 169 18.21 -10.67 7.61
CA LYS A 169 18.85 -9.74 6.67
C LYS A 169 20.37 -9.86 6.66
N ARG A 170 20.90 -11.07 6.73
CA ARG A 170 22.32 -11.37 6.64
C ARG A 170 22.77 -11.34 5.16
N ALA A 171 24.07 -11.35 4.92
CA ALA A 171 24.59 -11.36 3.54
C ALA A 171 24.08 -12.54 2.71
N GLU A 172 24.01 -13.74 3.31
CA GLU A 172 23.45 -14.93 2.69
C GLU A 172 21.95 -14.82 2.40
N ASP A 173 21.19 -14.09 3.22
CA ASP A 173 19.76 -13.87 3.00
C ASP A 173 19.52 -12.90 1.83
N ILE A 174 20.36 -11.88 1.69
CA ILE A 174 20.34 -10.95 0.54
C ILE A 174 20.68 -11.72 -0.76
N ALA A 175 21.71 -12.57 -0.72
CA ALA A 175 22.08 -13.42 -1.86
C ALA A 175 20.95 -14.39 -2.25
N ARG A 176 20.30 -15.02 -1.25
CA ARG A 176 19.14 -15.90 -1.47
C ARG A 176 17.97 -15.15 -2.09
N TRP A 177 17.69 -13.91 -1.63
CA TRP A 177 16.62 -13.08 -2.20
C TRP A 177 16.94 -12.67 -3.64
N LYS A 178 18.21 -12.39 -3.97
CA LYS A 178 18.66 -12.17 -5.37
C LYS A 178 18.35 -13.40 -6.24
N ASP A 179 18.63 -14.60 -5.76
CA ASP A 179 18.37 -15.83 -6.51
C ASP A 179 16.86 -16.07 -6.69
N GLU A 180 16.04 -15.74 -5.69
CA GLU A 180 14.57 -15.78 -5.78
C GLU A 180 14.03 -14.77 -6.82
N ILE A 181 14.57 -13.54 -6.86
CA ILE A 181 14.25 -12.54 -7.89
C ILE A 181 14.62 -13.05 -9.29
N ALA A 182 15.78 -13.69 -9.44
CA ALA A 182 16.22 -14.27 -10.72
C ALA A 182 15.33 -15.44 -11.16
N ALA A 183 14.86 -16.27 -10.22
CA ALA A 183 13.90 -17.35 -10.49
C ALA A 183 12.52 -16.77 -10.89
N PHE A 184 12.06 -15.74 -10.20
CA PHE A 184 10.84 -15.02 -10.56
C PHE A 184 10.95 -14.39 -11.96
N ALA A 185 12.10 -13.80 -12.31
CA ALA A 185 12.33 -13.23 -13.65
C ALA A 185 12.14 -14.27 -14.76
N LYS A 186 12.66 -15.49 -14.58
CA LYS A 186 12.43 -16.60 -15.52
C LYS A 186 10.95 -16.93 -15.64
N LYS A 187 10.23 -16.96 -14.52
CA LYS A 187 8.78 -17.21 -14.54
C LYS A 187 8.01 -16.13 -15.27
N VAL A 188 8.39 -14.87 -15.09
CA VAL A 188 7.80 -13.74 -15.81
C VAL A 188 8.07 -13.84 -17.32
N GLU A 189 9.30 -14.21 -17.73
CA GLU A 189 9.63 -14.48 -19.14
C GLU A 189 8.75 -15.58 -19.74
N GLU A 190 8.54 -16.68 -19.02
CA GLU A 190 7.65 -17.78 -19.46
C GLU A 190 6.22 -17.32 -19.70
N VAL A 191 5.66 -16.52 -18.77
CA VAL A 191 4.27 -16.08 -18.82
C VAL A 191 4.05 -15.01 -19.90
N THR A 192 4.99 -14.09 -20.05
CA THR A 192 4.88 -12.97 -21.01
C THR A 192 5.35 -13.35 -22.41
N GLY A 193 6.19 -14.38 -22.54
CA GLY A 193 6.89 -14.70 -23.77
C GLY A 193 8.01 -13.72 -24.15
N ASN A 194 8.36 -12.78 -23.25
CA ASN A 194 9.35 -11.73 -23.51
C ASN A 194 10.61 -11.94 -22.67
N ARG A 195 11.77 -11.79 -23.30
CA ARG A 195 13.08 -11.87 -22.61
C ARG A 195 13.37 -10.57 -21.88
N ILE A 196 13.88 -10.71 -20.66
CA ILE A 196 14.44 -9.61 -19.85
C ILE A 196 15.90 -9.44 -20.26
N THR A 197 16.26 -8.24 -20.72
CA THR A 197 17.64 -7.84 -21.00
C THR A 197 18.15 -6.84 -19.98
N VAL A 198 19.46 -6.61 -19.95
CA VAL A 198 20.09 -5.60 -19.08
C VAL A 198 19.47 -4.24 -19.31
N GLU A 199 19.25 -3.86 -20.57
CA GLU A 199 18.69 -2.56 -20.95
C GLU A 199 17.25 -2.42 -20.47
N LYS A 200 16.39 -3.43 -20.74
CA LYS A 200 14.98 -3.42 -20.33
C LYS A 200 14.82 -3.38 -18.81
N LEU A 201 15.63 -4.14 -18.08
CA LEU A 201 15.57 -4.13 -16.62
C LEU A 201 16.07 -2.79 -16.06
N LYS A 202 17.11 -2.19 -16.67
CA LYS A 202 17.58 -0.86 -16.31
C LYS A 202 16.51 0.21 -16.55
N GLU A 203 15.82 0.17 -17.69
CA GLU A 203 14.70 1.09 -17.98
C GLU A 203 13.56 0.93 -16.97
N ALA A 204 13.20 -0.32 -16.61
CA ALA A 204 12.18 -0.60 -15.62
C ALA A 204 12.59 -0.13 -14.21
N ILE A 205 13.85 -0.34 -13.80
CA ILE A 205 14.40 0.17 -12.55
C ILE A 205 14.31 1.71 -12.53
N HIS A 206 14.72 2.36 -13.60
CA HIS A 206 14.64 3.82 -13.69
C HIS A 206 13.19 4.32 -13.56
N LEU A 207 12.25 3.72 -14.31
CA LEU A 207 10.83 4.08 -14.26
C LEU A 207 10.25 3.99 -12.84
N ILE A 208 10.54 2.89 -12.14
CA ILE A 208 10.02 2.69 -10.78
C ILE A 208 10.76 3.57 -9.77
N ASN A 209 12.04 3.85 -9.94
CA ASN A 209 12.76 4.82 -9.12
C ASN A 209 12.17 6.23 -9.27
N GLU A 210 11.84 6.67 -10.49
CA GLU A 210 11.19 7.98 -10.70
C GLU A 210 9.82 8.05 -10.02
N LYS A 211 9.03 6.96 -10.07
CA LYS A 211 7.78 6.85 -9.31
C LYS A 211 8.01 6.99 -7.80
N ARG A 212 9.01 6.30 -7.25
CA ARG A 212 9.38 6.38 -5.83
C ARG A 212 9.80 7.80 -5.44
N LYS A 213 10.63 8.46 -6.25
CA LYS A 213 11.06 9.85 -6.04
C LYS A 213 9.89 10.84 -6.05
N ALA A 214 8.94 10.66 -6.99
CA ALA A 214 7.77 11.52 -7.07
C ALA A 214 6.86 11.38 -5.83
N ILE A 215 6.65 10.15 -5.33
CA ILE A 215 5.93 9.90 -4.08
C ILE A 215 6.70 10.50 -2.89
N GLN A 216 8.03 10.34 -2.85
CA GLN A 216 8.89 10.92 -1.80
C GLN A 216 8.74 12.44 -1.73
N ARG A 217 8.68 13.16 -2.88
CA ARG A 217 8.45 14.61 -2.90
C ARG A 217 7.16 15.01 -2.19
N VAL A 218 6.07 14.28 -2.42
CA VAL A 218 4.78 14.53 -1.73
C VAL A 218 4.94 14.31 -0.21
N TYR A 219 5.61 13.24 0.19
CA TYR A 219 5.87 12.96 1.61
C TYR A 219 6.77 14.00 2.27
N ASP A 220 7.78 14.51 1.57
CA ASP A 220 8.69 15.55 2.09
C ASP A 220 7.96 16.87 2.37
N CYS A 221 6.91 17.20 1.62
CA CYS A 221 6.08 18.37 1.89
C CYS A 221 5.40 18.32 3.28
N ARG A 222 5.15 17.12 3.82
CA ARG A 222 4.57 16.95 5.17
C ARG A 222 5.57 17.15 6.32
N LYS A 223 6.87 17.33 6.02
CA LYS A 223 7.90 17.71 7.01
C LYS A 223 7.83 19.20 7.39
N SER A 224 7.14 20.02 6.57
CA SER A 224 6.95 21.44 6.83
C SER A 224 6.14 21.71 8.08
N GLU A 225 6.34 22.88 8.72
CA GLU A 225 5.47 23.42 9.78
C GLU A 225 4.04 23.65 9.28
N CYS A 226 3.95 24.17 8.05
CA CYS A 226 2.68 24.33 7.34
C CYS A 226 2.35 23.02 6.64
N LEU A 227 1.27 22.36 7.05
CA LEU A 227 0.83 21.09 6.44
C LEU A 227 -0.01 21.38 5.19
N PRO A 228 0.53 21.18 3.99
CA PRO A 228 -0.16 21.57 2.75
C PRO A 228 -1.22 20.57 2.29
N ILE A 229 -1.25 19.36 2.88
CA ILE A 229 -2.14 18.25 2.52
C ILE A 229 -2.45 17.42 3.78
N SER A 230 -3.62 16.79 3.82
CA SER A 230 -4.02 15.86 4.88
C SER A 230 -3.41 14.47 4.72
N GLY A 231 -3.30 13.73 5.82
CA GLY A 231 -2.90 12.32 5.78
C GLY A 231 -3.90 11.44 5.05
N ARG A 232 -5.20 11.78 5.08
CA ARG A 232 -6.25 11.06 4.30
C ARG A 232 -5.96 11.14 2.80
N ASP A 233 -5.67 12.31 2.28
CA ASP A 233 -5.38 12.51 0.85
C ASP A 233 -4.10 11.79 0.43
N VAL A 234 -3.07 11.79 1.27
CA VAL A 234 -1.83 11.06 0.98
C VAL A 234 -2.04 9.55 1.06
N LEU A 235 -2.87 9.06 1.99
CA LEU A 235 -3.25 7.64 2.02
C LEU A 235 -3.99 7.23 0.72
N LEU A 236 -4.91 8.04 0.23
CA LEU A 236 -5.58 7.80 -1.05
C LEU A 236 -4.58 7.73 -2.21
N MET A 237 -3.68 8.70 -2.29
CA MET A 237 -2.63 8.74 -3.31
C MET A 237 -1.78 7.46 -3.31
N ILE A 238 -1.28 7.05 -2.14
CA ILE A 238 -0.41 5.86 -2.04
C ILE A 238 -1.17 4.56 -2.34
N GLN A 239 -2.42 4.45 -1.95
CA GLN A 239 -3.26 3.29 -2.25
C GLN A 239 -3.49 3.14 -3.76
N ILE A 240 -3.75 4.23 -4.48
CA ILE A 240 -3.90 4.24 -5.94
C ILE A 240 -2.58 3.91 -6.63
N ALA A 241 -1.44 4.37 -6.09
CA ALA A 241 -0.11 4.07 -6.65
C ALA A 241 0.18 2.56 -6.79
N PHE A 242 -0.52 1.67 -6.06
CA PHE A 242 -0.35 0.23 -6.17
C PHE A 242 -0.96 -0.40 -7.43
N PHE A 243 -1.89 0.27 -8.09
CA PHE A 243 -2.57 -0.29 -9.27
C PHE A 243 -2.57 0.62 -10.50
N ASP A 244 -2.19 1.89 -10.36
CA ASP A 244 -2.11 2.81 -11.47
C ASP A 244 -0.87 2.59 -12.36
N ASP A 245 -0.89 3.15 -13.57
CA ASP A 245 0.27 3.15 -14.45
C ASP A 245 1.45 3.90 -13.82
N PRO A 246 2.68 3.32 -13.78
CA PRO A 246 3.81 3.94 -13.10
C PRO A 246 4.21 5.32 -13.64
N ALA A 247 4.16 5.53 -14.97
CA ALA A 247 4.53 6.80 -15.57
C ALA A 247 3.48 7.87 -15.25
N ARG A 248 2.19 7.54 -15.36
CA ARG A 248 1.08 8.42 -14.98
C ARG A 248 1.13 8.75 -13.49
N CYS A 249 1.33 7.75 -12.64
CA CYS A 249 1.49 7.96 -11.19
C CYS A 249 2.64 8.93 -10.89
N THR A 250 3.80 8.77 -11.55
CA THR A 250 4.94 9.69 -11.44
C THR A 250 4.56 11.12 -11.81
N GLN A 251 3.88 11.29 -12.96
CA GLN A 251 3.44 12.60 -13.42
C GLN A 251 2.46 13.26 -12.45
N MET A 252 1.47 12.52 -11.96
CA MET A 252 0.44 13.05 -11.07
C MET A 252 0.98 13.34 -9.67
N CYS A 253 1.88 12.52 -9.14
CA CYS A 253 2.59 12.81 -7.89
C CYS A 253 3.46 14.07 -8.00
N ASN A 254 4.17 14.28 -9.12
CA ASN A 254 4.95 15.49 -9.33
C ASN A 254 4.04 16.72 -9.44
N ARG A 255 2.93 16.65 -10.19
CA ARG A 255 1.93 17.73 -10.25
C ARG A 255 1.39 18.09 -8.85
N LEU A 256 1.10 17.07 -8.03
CA LEU A 256 0.68 17.29 -6.66
C LEU A 256 1.79 17.94 -5.83
N ALA A 257 3.01 17.42 -5.90
CA ALA A 257 4.15 17.97 -5.15
C ALA A 257 4.42 19.42 -5.52
N ASP A 258 4.35 19.80 -6.81
CA ASP A 258 4.53 21.19 -7.27
C ASP A 258 3.51 22.14 -6.59
N GLU A 259 2.24 21.74 -6.52
CA GLU A 259 1.22 22.52 -5.80
C GLU A 259 1.48 22.56 -4.30
N LEU A 260 1.89 21.44 -3.69
CA LEU A 260 2.17 21.39 -2.24
C LEU A 260 3.37 22.29 -1.87
N GLU A 261 4.42 22.30 -2.66
CA GLU A 261 5.58 23.18 -2.49
C GLU A 261 5.18 24.66 -2.63
N GLU A 262 4.28 25.00 -3.57
CA GLU A 262 3.72 26.35 -3.68
C GLU A 262 2.87 26.71 -2.47
N ARG A 263 2.01 25.81 -1.98
CA ARG A 263 1.19 25.99 -0.78
C ARG A 263 2.07 26.26 0.45
N ILE A 264 3.20 25.54 0.61
CA ILE A 264 4.16 25.77 1.68
C ILE A 264 4.77 27.18 1.58
N ARG A 265 5.23 27.58 0.38
CA ARG A 265 5.79 28.94 0.17
C ARG A 265 4.79 30.04 0.51
N ASN A 266 3.51 29.82 0.27
CA ASN A 266 2.44 30.76 0.53
C ASN A 266 1.82 30.63 1.94
N GLY A 267 2.33 29.72 2.80
CA GLY A 267 1.83 29.51 4.16
C GLY A 267 0.43 28.89 4.22
N VAL A 268 -0.01 28.16 3.16
CA VAL A 268 -1.33 27.53 3.10
C VAL A 268 -1.28 26.18 3.80
N SER A 269 -2.05 26.03 4.86
CA SER A 269 -2.15 24.79 5.64
C SER A 269 -3.60 24.26 5.64
N VAL A 270 -3.73 22.93 5.64
CA VAL A 270 -5.04 22.23 5.77
C VAL A 270 -5.48 22.09 7.23
N VAL A 271 -4.61 22.42 8.17
CA VAL A 271 -4.89 22.34 9.61
C VAL A 271 -4.45 23.62 10.32
N PRO A 272 -5.01 23.97 11.49
CA PRO A 272 -4.55 25.07 12.32
C PRO A 272 -3.08 24.91 12.76
N LYS A 273 -2.41 26.03 13.02
CA LYS A 273 -1.07 26.00 13.62
C LYS A 273 -1.11 25.36 15.01
N GLY A 274 -0.18 24.45 15.29
CA GLY A 274 -0.10 23.73 16.57
C GLY A 274 -0.93 22.46 16.62
N THR A 275 -1.58 22.08 15.52
CA THR A 275 -2.21 20.74 15.40
C THR A 275 -1.20 19.64 15.64
N LYS A 276 -1.54 18.65 16.49
CA LYS A 276 -0.66 17.55 16.86
C LYS A 276 -0.38 16.62 15.69
N ARG A 277 0.88 16.27 15.54
CA ARG A 277 1.44 15.53 14.40
C ARG A 277 1.59 14.06 14.75
N ILE A 278 0.89 13.20 14.03
CA ILE A 278 0.83 11.76 14.29
C ILE A 278 1.58 10.97 13.21
N LEU A 279 2.44 10.08 13.65
CA LEU A 279 2.96 8.98 12.83
C LEU A 279 2.06 7.76 13.04
N VAL A 280 1.62 7.13 11.95
CA VAL A 280 0.89 5.85 11.99
C VAL A 280 1.82 4.73 11.55
N THR A 281 1.91 3.65 12.34
CA THR A 281 2.73 2.47 12.01
C THR A 281 1.95 1.18 12.20
N GLY A 282 2.43 0.08 11.60
CA GLY A 282 1.86 -1.25 11.79
C GLY A 282 1.37 -1.94 10.53
N SER A 283 0.17 -2.53 10.60
CA SER A 283 -0.45 -3.27 9.48
C SER A 283 -0.80 -2.33 8.33
N PRO A 284 -0.66 -2.78 7.06
CA PRO A 284 -0.98 -1.94 5.90
C PRO A 284 -2.46 -1.58 5.84
N MET A 285 -2.76 -0.38 5.36
CA MET A 285 -4.10 0.12 5.13
C MET A 285 -4.46 -0.03 3.64
N SER A 286 -4.89 -1.24 3.28
CA SER A 286 -5.32 -1.51 1.91
C SER A 286 -6.63 -0.77 1.60
N ILE A 287 -6.80 -0.39 0.33
CA ILE A 287 -8.02 0.28 -0.15
C ILE A 287 -9.27 -0.62 0.07
N PRO A 288 -10.40 -0.11 0.55
CA PRO A 288 -10.73 1.26 0.98
C PRO A 288 -10.68 1.46 2.51
N ASN A 289 -9.67 0.95 3.20
CA ASN A 289 -9.53 1.13 4.64
C ASN A 289 -9.02 2.55 4.97
N TRP A 290 -9.94 3.48 5.22
CA TRP A 290 -9.68 4.89 5.53
C TRP A 290 -10.06 5.28 6.97
N LYS A 291 -10.73 4.38 7.69
CA LYS A 291 -11.32 4.59 9.02
C LYS A 291 -10.36 5.24 10.01
N LEU A 292 -9.15 4.70 10.15
CA LEU A 292 -8.21 5.18 11.15
C LEU A 292 -7.72 6.61 10.87
N HIS A 293 -7.34 6.92 9.64
CA HIS A 293 -6.91 8.27 9.26
C HIS A 293 -8.04 9.29 9.44
N GLN A 294 -9.27 8.92 9.04
CA GLN A 294 -10.44 9.78 9.26
C GLN A 294 -10.67 10.06 10.74
N ILE A 295 -10.61 9.03 11.60
CA ILE A 295 -10.82 9.21 13.04
C ILE A 295 -9.72 10.09 13.64
N ILE A 296 -8.45 9.87 13.30
CA ILE A 296 -7.33 10.68 13.82
C ILE A 296 -7.53 12.16 13.45
N GLU A 297 -7.79 12.45 12.19
CA GLU A 297 -7.87 13.84 11.72
C GLU A 297 -9.16 14.54 12.15
N THR A 298 -10.27 13.83 12.27
CA THR A 298 -11.51 14.39 12.84
C THR A 298 -11.47 14.50 14.37
N SER A 299 -10.47 13.91 15.04
CA SER A 299 -10.21 14.09 16.47
C SER A 299 -9.23 15.25 16.77
N GLY A 300 -8.87 16.06 15.77
CA GLY A 300 -8.08 17.29 15.95
C GLY A 300 -6.57 17.10 15.87
N ALA A 301 -6.09 15.97 15.31
CA ALA A 301 -4.68 15.75 14.99
C ALA A 301 -4.46 15.67 13.48
N ALA A 302 -3.21 15.58 13.04
CA ALA A 302 -2.86 15.43 11.63
C ALA A 302 -1.93 14.21 11.45
N VAL A 303 -2.26 13.30 10.54
CA VAL A 303 -1.34 12.22 10.15
C VAL A 303 -0.29 12.79 9.21
N VAL A 304 0.98 12.76 9.62
CA VAL A 304 2.08 13.38 8.86
C VAL A 304 3.01 12.37 8.19
N CYS A 305 2.99 11.13 8.59
CA CYS A 305 3.72 10.04 7.92
C CYS A 305 3.18 8.67 8.36
N GLU A 306 3.41 7.66 7.51
CA GLU A 306 3.03 6.27 7.72
C GLU A 306 4.24 5.35 7.54
N GLU A 307 4.62 4.62 8.60
CA GLU A 307 5.61 3.53 8.54
C GLU A 307 4.88 2.20 8.30
N MET A 308 4.48 1.95 7.07
CA MET A 308 3.76 0.73 6.64
C MET A 308 3.91 0.49 5.12
N CYS A 309 3.35 -0.60 4.61
CA CYS A 309 3.40 -0.89 3.17
C CYS A 309 2.66 0.15 2.33
N THR A 310 1.55 0.72 2.84
CA THR A 310 0.86 1.87 2.26
C THR A 310 1.44 3.19 2.78
N GLY A 311 2.75 3.29 2.79
CA GLY A 311 3.54 4.42 3.28
C GLY A 311 5.01 4.24 2.89
N THR A 312 5.93 4.67 3.77
CA THR A 312 7.37 4.76 3.47
C THR A 312 8.01 3.45 3.01
N ARG A 313 7.58 2.29 3.48
CA ARG A 313 8.12 1.00 3.05
C ARG A 313 8.00 0.77 1.54
N TYR A 314 7.01 1.38 0.87
CA TYR A 314 6.81 1.23 -0.57
C TYR A 314 7.85 1.98 -1.39
N PHE A 315 8.20 3.22 -1.02
CA PHE A 315 8.92 4.14 -1.89
C PHE A 315 10.27 4.64 -1.35
N GLU A 316 10.53 4.56 -0.04
CA GLU A 316 11.65 5.27 0.59
C GLU A 316 13.03 4.88 0.06
N ASN A 317 13.21 3.63 -0.36
CA ASN A 317 14.48 3.13 -0.86
C ASN A 317 14.47 2.99 -2.39
N LEU A 318 15.52 3.48 -3.04
CA LEU A 318 15.73 3.35 -4.48
C LEU A 318 16.61 2.13 -4.78
N VAL A 319 16.45 1.58 -6.00
CA VAL A 319 17.36 0.59 -6.58
C VAL A 319 18.58 1.30 -7.17
N ASP A 320 19.78 0.76 -6.97
CA ASP A 320 20.98 1.26 -7.64
C ASP A 320 20.88 0.98 -9.16
N GLU A 321 21.04 2.03 -9.97
CA GLU A 321 20.94 1.98 -11.43
C GLU A 321 22.30 1.68 -12.12
N GLY A 322 23.36 1.45 -11.33
CA GLY A 322 24.72 1.27 -11.82
C GLY A 322 25.03 -0.12 -12.40
N GLY A 323 24.18 -1.11 -12.18
CA GLY A 323 24.38 -2.50 -12.62
C GLY A 323 24.53 -2.65 -14.13
N LYS A 324 25.61 -3.34 -14.56
CA LYS A 324 25.98 -3.56 -15.97
C LYS A 324 25.61 -4.97 -16.48
N THR A 325 25.25 -5.86 -15.59
CA THR A 325 24.81 -7.23 -15.88
C THR A 325 23.47 -7.49 -15.20
N LEU A 326 22.70 -8.48 -15.68
CA LEU A 326 21.46 -8.89 -15.01
C LEU A 326 21.70 -9.32 -13.56
N GLU A 327 22.82 -9.99 -13.28
CA GLU A 327 23.15 -10.43 -11.93
C GLU A 327 23.38 -9.24 -10.99
N GLU A 328 24.11 -8.22 -11.43
CA GLU A 328 24.31 -6.97 -10.66
C GLU A 328 22.97 -6.23 -10.43
N GLN A 329 22.10 -6.18 -11.44
CA GLN A 329 20.78 -5.56 -11.31
C GLN A 329 19.86 -6.36 -10.35
N PHE A 330 19.87 -7.70 -10.41
CA PHE A 330 19.13 -8.52 -9.44
C PHE A 330 19.68 -8.35 -8.01
N MET A 331 20.99 -8.18 -7.85
CA MET A 331 21.57 -7.87 -6.55
C MET A 331 21.11 -6.50 -6.05
N ALA A 332 21.12 -5.47 -6.90
CA ALA A 332 20.64 -4.13 -6.55
C ALA A 332 19.14 -4.13 -6.15
N LEU A 333 18.32 -4.89 -6.87
CA LEU A 333 16.93 -5.14 -6.47
C LEU A 333 16.85 -5.80 -5.10
N SER A 334 17.61 -6.88 -4.89
CA SER A 334 17.64 -7.60 -3.61
C SER A 334 18.01 -6.67 -2.45
N GLU A 335 19.09 -5.91 -2.59
CA GLU A 335 19.54 -4.96 -1.57
C GLU A 335 18.49 -3.90 -1.26
N ARG A 336 17.80 -3.38 -2.27
CA ARG A 336 16.71 -2.41 -2.08
C ARG A 336 15.54 -3.02 -1.32
N TYR A 337 15.06 -4.19 -1.77
CA TYR A 337 13.88 -4.81 -1.18
C TYR A 337 14.14 -5.31 0.26
N MET A 338 15.36 -5.76 0.53
CA MET A 338 15.77 -6.16 1.89
C MET A 338 15.98 -4.99 2.85
N LYS A 339 16.00 -3.73 2.39
CA LYS A 339 15.96 -2.55 3.28
C LYS A 339 14.58 -2.34 3.91
N THR A 340 13.52 -2.87 3.33
CA THR A 340 12.16 -2.79 3.91
C THR A 340 12.10 -3.51 5.27
N ASN A 341 11.69 -2.80 6.32
CA ASN A 341 11.68 -3.29 7.69
C ASN A 341 10.28 -3.79 8.11
N CYS A 342 9.80 -4.87 7.47
CA CYS A 342 8.53 -5.52 7.81
C CYS A 342 8.65 -6.36 9.08
N ALA A 343 7.55 -6.54 9.82
CA ALA A 343 7.48 -7.41 10.99
C ALA A 343 7.77 -8.91 10.72
N CYS A 344 7.90 -9.32 9.45
CA CYS A 344 8.31 -10.69 9.10
C CYS A 344 9.80 -10.98 9.41
N PHE A 345 10.62 -9.95 9.59
CA PHE A 345 12.04 -10.14 9.91
C PHE A 345 12.31 -10.28 11.40
N THR A 346 13.29 -11.11 11.74
CA THR A 346 13.79 -11.25 13.12
C THR A 346 15.32 -11.44 13.13
N PRO A 347 16.08 -10.58 13.87
CA PRO A 347 15.63 -9.39 14.58
C PRO A 347 15.25 -8.24 13.62
N ASN A 348 14.35 -7.33 14.05
CA ASN A 348 13.88 -6.21 13.23
C ASN A 348 14.26 -4.83 13.83
N LYS A 349 15.55 -4.67 14.18
CA LYS A 349 16.05 -3.41 14.76
C LYS A 349 15.88 -2.21 13.81
N GLY A 350 16.05 -2.42 12.50
CA GLY A 350 15.92 -1.37 11.50
C GLY A 350 14.55 -0.68 11.51
N ARG A 351 13.47 -1.37 11.90
CA ARG A 351 12.15 -0.74 12.05
C ARG A 351 12.13 0.29 13.18
N ILE A 352 12.81 0.00 14.28
CA ILE A 352 12.91 0.94 15.40
C ILE A 352 13.71 2.18 14.96
N ASP A 353 14.82 1.97 14.25
CA ASP A 353 15.64 3.06 13.72
C ASP A 353 14.84 3.95 12.75
N ASP A 354 14.06 3.34 11.85
CA ASP A 354 13.15 4.07 10.94
C ASP A 354 12.12 4.90 11.70
N LEU A 355 11.45 4.31 12.69
CA LEU A 355 10.46 5.02 13.50
C LEU A 355 11.06 6.23 14.23
N LEU A 356 12.20 6.06 14.89
CA LEU A 356 12.87 7.13 15.61
C LEU A 356 13.39 8.24 14.68
N ARG A 357 13.85 7.87 13.47
CA ARG A 357 14.23 8.82 12.43
C ARG A 357 13.01 9.61 11.95
N MET A 358 11.91 8.93 11.62
CA MET A 358 10.67 9.56 11.14
C MET A 358 10.06 10.49 12.19
N VAL A 359 10.09 10.11 13.47
CA VAL A 359 9.64 10.99 14.57
C VAL A 359 10.36 12.34 14.53
N LYS A 360 11.66 12.35 14.28
CA LYS A 360 12.45 13.59 14.18
C LYS A 360 12.16 14.35 12.89
N GLU A 361 12.21 13.66 11.73
CA GLU A 361 12.07 14.28 10.42
C GLU A 361 10.70 14.92 10.20
N TYR A 362 9.64 14.24 10.65
CA TYR A 362 8.26 14.73 10.51
C TYR A 362 7.76 15.50 11.72
N LYS A 363 8.64 15.77 12.73
CA LYS A 363 8.27 16.52 13.96
C LYS A 363 7.04 15.93 14.63
N VAL A 364 7.06 14.64 14.87
CA VAL A 364 5.93 13.86 15.38
C VAL A 364 5.73 14.11 16.87
N ASP A 365 4.52 14.44 17.29
CA ASP A 365 4.13 14.59 18.71
C ASP A 365 3.77 13.25 19.33
N GLY A 366 3.21 12.31 18.55
CA GLY A 366 2.79 11.01 19.04
C GLY A 366 2.71 9.95 17.94
N VAL A 367 2.85 8.68 18.32
CA VAL A 367 2.79 7.53 17.41
C VAL A 367 1.52 6.73 17.69
N ILE A 368 0.80 6.35 16.64
CA ILE A 368 -0.27 5.34 16.70
C ILE A 368 0.22 4.06 16.03
N ASP A 369 0.46 3.03 16.84
CA ASP A 369 0.85 1.70 16.40
C ASP A 369 -0.38 0.81 16.28
N THR A 370 -0.77 0.48 15.04
CA THR A 370 -2.01 -0.24 14.75
C THR A 370 -1.75 -1.61 14.15
N SER A 371 -2.47 -2.62 14.63
CA SER A 371 -2.55 -3.93 13.98
C SER A 371 -3.98 -4.24 13.57
N LEU A 372 -4.14 -5.01 12.50
CA LEU A 372 -5.39 -5.68 12.22
C LEU A 372 -5.56 -6.85 13.20
N LYS A 373 -6.80 -7.12 13.64
CA LYS A 373 -7.11 -8.28 14.48
C LYS A 373 -6.49 -9.55 13.89
N PHE A 374 -5.94 -10.39 14.73
CA PHE A 374 -5.27 -11.65 14.34
C PHE A 374 -4.01 -11.48 13.46
N CYS A 375 -3.46 -10.29 13.33
CA CYS A 375 -2.17 -10.09 12.68
C CYS A 375 -1.03 -10.41 13.65
N CYS A 376 -0.67 -11.68 13.78
CA CYS A 376 0.30 -12.16 14.77
C CYS A 376 1.64 -11.41 14.73
N LEU A 377 2.14 -11.04 13.55
CA LEU A 377 3.43 -10.38 13.40
C LEU A 377 3.43 -8.97 14.01
N TYR A 378 2.54 -8.10 13.54
CA TYR A 378 2.48 -6.73 14.03
C TYR A 378 1.98 -6.66 15.46
N ASP A 379 1.06 -7.52 15.85
CA ASP A 379 0.52 -7.54 17.21
C ASP A 379 1.57 -7.96 18.25
N THR A 380 2.39 -8.96 17.93
CA THR A 380 3.51 -9.38 18.78
C THR A 380 4.63 -8.34 18.83
N GLU A 381 4.96 -7.72 17.68
CA GLU A 381 6.05 -6.73 17.60
C GLU A 381 5.72 -5.42 18.31
N LYS A 382 4.44 -5.07 18.52
CA LYS A 382 4.00 -3.89 19.29
C LYS A 382 4.70 -3.74 20.63
N TYR A 383 4.97 -4.84 21.32
CA TYR A 383 5.68 -4.79 22.59
C TYR A 383 7.06 -4.15 22.47
N VAL A 384 7.82 -4.56 21.46
CA VAL A 384 9.19 -4.04 21.23
C VAL A 384 9.14 -2.61 20.73
N VAL A 385 8.24 -2.30 19.79
CA VAL A 385 8.02 -0.96 19.25
C VAL A 385 7.61 0.02 20.35
N SER A 386 6.57 -0.32 21.13
CA SER A 386 6.09 0.55 22.22
C SER A 386 7.14 0.81 23.29
N ARG A 387 7.93 -0.21 23.64
CA ARG A 387 9.03 -0.06 24.59
C ARG A 387 10.09 0.91 24.07
N ALA A 388 10.57 0.71 22.84
CA ALA A 388 11.61 1.55 22.26
C ALA A 388 11.16 3.03 22.12
N LEU A 389 9.91 3.27 21.70
CA LEU A 389 9.36 4.61 21.61
C LEU A 389 9.24 5.29 22.99
N LYS A 390 8.77 4.56 24.01
CA LYS A 390 8.69 5.07 25.39
C LYS A 390 10.07 5.39 25.98
N GLU A 391 11.06 4.53 25.76
CA GLU A 391 12.45 4.77 26.17
C GLU A 391 13.05 6.00 25.50
N ALA A 392 12.61 6.32 24.28
CA ALA A 392 12.95 7.54 23.54
C ALA A 392 12.12 8.78 23.92
N GLY A 393 11.19 8.65 24.89
CA GLY A 393 10.31 9.75 25.30
C GLY A 393 9.20 10.08 24.32
N VAL A 394 8.88 9.19 23.38
CA VAL A 394 7.84 9.40 22.36
C VAL A 394 6.52 8.77 22.85
N PRO A 395 5.43 9.57 22.97
CA PRO A 395 4.11 9.04 23.31
C PRO A 395 3.63 8.04 22.24
N VAL A 396 3.10 6.89 22.67
CA VAL A 396 2.60 5.85 21.78
C VAL A 396 1.26 5.31 22.25
N LEU A 397 0.30 5.25 21.32
CA LEU A 397 -0.99 4.59 21.47
C LEU A 397 -1.02 3.32 20.62
N SER A 398 -1.15 2.15 21.26
CA SER A 398 -1.32 0.88 20.55
C SER A 398 -2.79 0.55 20.37
N LEU A 399 -3.18 0.26 19.12
CA LEU A 399 -4.55 -0.06 18.73
C LEU A 399 -4.60 -1.41 18.01
N GLU A 400 -5.73 -2.09 18.14
CA GLU A 400 -6.12 -3.23 17.33
C GLU A 400 -7.48 -2.91 16.71
N THR A 401 -7.65 -3.19 15.41
CA THR A 401 -8.87 -2.88 14.66
C THR A 401 -9.11 -3.94 13.57
N ASP A 402 -10.26 -3.87 12.93
CA ASP A 402 -10.59 -4.64 11.72
C ASP A 402 -11.26 -3.72 10.67
N TYR A 403 -11.89 -4.29 9.66
CA TYR A 403 -12.54 -3.51 8.61
C TYR A 403 -14.01 -3.17 8.91
N ALA A 404 -14.59 -3.73 9.98
CA ALA A 404 -15.94 -3.37 10.41
C ALA A 404 -15.96 -2.01 11.11
N ASP A 405 -17.09 -1.31 11.05
CA ASP A 405 -17.26 -0.02 11.72
C ASP A 405 -17.69 -0.16 13.19
N THR A 406 -17.89 -1.38 13.66
CA THR A 406 -18.37 -1.66 15.03
C THR A 406 -17.45 -1.18 16.14
N ASP A 407 -16.16 -0.96 15.85
CA ASP A 407 -15.17 -0.45 16.80
C ASP A 407 -14.88 1.07 16.63
N ALA A 408 -15.52 1.76 15.68
CA ALA A 408 -15.22 3.15 15.33
C ALA A 408 -15.34 4.11 16.53
N GLU A 409 -16.40 4.00 17.33
CA GLU A 409 -16.59 4.88 18.50
C GLU A 409 -15.58 4.59 19.62
N GLN A 410 -15.19 3.32 19.80
CA GLN A 410 -14.14 2.96 20.73
C GLN A 410 -12.78 3.53 20.29
N LEU A 411 -12.47 3.46 18.99
CA LEU A 411 -11.27 4.07 18.41
C LEU A 411 -11.30 5.58 18.59
N ARG A 412 -12.42 6.24 18.31
CA ARG A 412 -12.59 7.68 18.46
C ARG A 412 -12.33 8.13 19.91
N THR A 413 -12.89 7.43 20.88
CA THR A 413 -12.67 7.71 22.31
C THR A 413 -11.20 7.58 22.69
N ARG A 414 -10.53 6.50 22.28
CA ARG A 414 -9.11 6.25 22.62
C ARG A 414 -8.18 7.25 21.92
N ILE A 415 -8.43 7.54 20.65
CA ILE A 415 -7.62 8.48 19.87
C ILE A 415 -7.84 9.90 20.38
N GLY A 416 -9.09 10.32 20.68
CA GLY A 416 -9.40 11.62 21.27
C GLY A 416 -8.65 11.84 22.58
N ALA A 417 -8.73 10.89 23.51
CA ALA A 417 -8.00 10.97 24.78
C ALA A 417 -6.47 11.02 24.57
N PHE A 418 -5.93 10.31 23.60
CA PHE A 418 -4.51 10.36 23.27
C PHE A 418 -4.11 11.74 22.71
N VAL A 419 -4.90 12.31 21.82
CA VAL A 419 -4.66 13.66 21.26
C VAL A 419 -4.74 14.73 22.36
N GLU A 420 -5.72 14.63 23.25
CA GLU A 420 -5.83 15.54 24.42
C GLU A 420 -4.59 15.45 25.32
N MET A 421 -4.11 14.26 25.60
CA MET A 421 -2.88 14.05 26.39
C MET A 421 -1.65 14.70 25.73
N LEU A 422 -1.57 14.72 24.39
CA LEU A 422 -0.46 15.38 23.69
C LEU A 422 -0.51 16.91 23.82
N HIS A 423 -1.65 17.50 24.16
CA HIS A 423 -1.80 18.93 24.38
C HIS A 423 -1.49 19.37 25.82
N ALA A 424 -1.49 18.42 26.77
CA ALA A 424 -1.18 18.65 28.18
C ALA A 424 0.33 18.81 28.41
#